data_03572c1931bb6610a79104f344511839
#
_entry.id   03572c1931bb6610a79104f344511839
#
_cell.length_a   1.000
_cell.length_b   1.000
_cell.length_c   1.000
_cell.angle_alpha   90.00
_cell.angle_beta   90.00
_cell.angle_gamma   90.00
#
_symmetry.space_group_name_H-M   'P 1'
#
loop_
_entity.id
_entity.type
_entity.pdbx_description
1 polymer ?
#
loop_
_entity_poly.entity_id
_entity_poly.type
_entity_poly.pdbx_seq_one_letter_code
_entity_poly.pdbx_strand_id
1 'polypeptide(L)'
;MKRRADSNSPYSPKNDLDVYRLSALLTVINRDKIISIGDLVGRIDKLSVEHKALQEQLSEKLLKQEKMRALIHQSEYYFANVDRNDLSAEENNRLEICKFSMQANNINSLDDITFWRNQNDKLLSEIAELKNSVYEKKNRLVRYSDIRDTYKEISKGDYISKLVDEEKLRREKEKNKDIQKPKKKKGSR
;
A
#
# COMPACT_ATOMS: atom_id res chain seq x y z
N MET A 1 31.45 -18.03 26.42
CA MET A 1 30.27 -18.05 27.36
C MET A 1 29.09 -17.37 26.66
N LYS A 2 28.12 -18.17 26.22
CA LYS A 2 26.86 -17.63 25.65
C LYS A 2 25.96 -17.25 26.81
N ARG A 3 25.69 -15.96 27.01
CA ARG A 3 24.65 -15.48 27.93
C ARG A 3 23.29 -15.93 27.40
N ARG A 4 22.60 -16.83 28.11
CA ARG A 4 21.18 -17.11 27.91
C ARG A 4 20.44 -15.81 28.20
N ALA A 5 19.75 -15.26 27.21
CA ALA A 5 18.82 -14.16 27.43
C ALA A 5 17.68 -14.68 28.31
N ASP A 6 17.53 -14.13 29.52
CA ASP A 6 16.41 -14.41 30.39
C ASP A 6 15.11 -13.96 29.67
N SER A 7 14.26 -14.93 29.41
CA SER A 7 12.97 -14.74 28.74
C SER A 7 11.93 -13.93 29.54
N ASN A 8 12.30 -13.41 30.73
CA ASN A 8 11.46 -12.63 31.64
C ASN A 8 11.93 -11.18 31.82
N SER A 9 12.78 -10.66 30.93
CA SER A 9 13.14 -9.24 30.98
C SER A 9 11.93 -8.40 30.54
N PRO A 10 11.60 -7.30 31.27
CA PRO A 10 10.59 -6.32 30.83
C PRO A 10 10.97 -5.66 29.49
N TYR A 11 12.20 -5.83 29.02
CA TYR A 11 12.73 -5.46 27.72
C TYR A 11 12.75 -6.66 26.76
N SER A 12 11.66 -7.42 26.65
CA SER A 12 11.56 -8.43 25.62
C SER A 12 11.40 -7.73 24.25
N PRO A 13 12.02 -8.24 23.16
CA PRO A 13 11.87 -7.65 21.83
C PRO A 13 10.42 -7.46 21.37
N LYS A 14 9.51 -8.20 21.97
CA LYS A 14 8.07 -8.14 21.70
C LYS A 14 7.45 -6.87 22.30
N ASN A 15 7.86 -6.44 23.49
CA ASN A 15 7.37 -5.21 24.12
C ASN A 15 7.90 -3.96 23.43
N ASP A 16 9.16 -4.00 22.95
CA ASP A 16 9.73 -2.89 22.20
C ASP A 16 9.00 -2.69 20.87
N LEU A 17 8.65 -3.78 20.17
CA LEU A 17 7.89 -3.72 18.92
C LEU A 17 6.50 -3.09 19.13
N ASP A 18 5.83 -3.41 20.22
CA ASP A 18 4.53 -2.84 20.57
C ASP A 18 4.61 -1.34 20.89
N VAL A 19 5.65 -0.90 21.59
CA VAL A 19 5.90 0.52 21.89
C VAL A 19 6.18 1.31 20.61
N TYR A 20 7.02 0.81 19.72
CA TYR A 20 7.30 1.46 18.42
C TYR A 20 6.04 1.54 17.55
N ARG A 21 5.25 0.46 17.50
CA ARG A 21 3.98 0.44 16.77
C ARG A 21 3.00 1.48 17.31
N LEU A 22 2.80 1.53 18.61
CA LEU A 22 1.91 2.51 19.25
C LEU A 22 2.39 3.95 19.04
N SER A 23 3.69 4.21 19.13
CA SER A 23 4.27 5.53 18.86
C SER A 23 4.03 5.97 17.41
N ALA A 24 4.22 5.05 16.44
CA ALA A 24 3.94 5.31 15.05
C ALA A 24 2.45 5.62 14.79
N LEU A 25 1.54 4.89 15.44
CA LEU A 25 0.10 5.13 15.35
C LEU A 25 -0.29 6.48 15.94
N LEU A 26 0.23 6.84 17.12
CA LEU A 26 0.00 8.16 17.75
C LEU A 26 0.51 9.29 16.87
N THR A 27 1.64 9.11 16.20
CA THR A 27 2.17 10.10 15.26
C THR A 27 1.18 10.35 14.09
N VAL A 28 0.58 9.29 13.54
CA VAL A 28 -0.43 9.42 12.48
C VAL A 28 -1.70 10.10 13.00
N ILE A 29 -2.19 9.71 14.18
CA ILE A 29 -3.37 10.30 14.82
C ILE A 29 -3.18 11.81 15.00
N ASN A 30 -2.03 12.22 15.54
CA ASN A 30 -1.73 13.64 15.78
C ASN A 30 -1.55 14.43 14.47
N ARG A 31 -0.78 13.88 13.51
CA ARG A 31 -0.55 14.53 12.21
C ARG A 31 -1.86 14.75 11.46
N ASP A 32 -2.72 13.72 11.42
CA ASP A 32 -3.95 13.75 10.65
C ASP A 32 -5.12 14.32 11.47
N LYS A 33 -4.88 14.76 12.72
CA LYS A 33 -5.87 15.34 13.64
C LYS A 33 -7.11 14.46 13.78
N ILE A 34 -6.92 13.17 14.04
CA ILE A 34 -7.99 12.20 14.27
C ILE A 34 -8.48 12.40 15.71
N ILE A 35 -9.73 12.84 15.89
CA ILE A 35 -10.27 13.24 17.19
C ILE A 35 -11.08 12.13 17.88
N SER A 36 -11.50 11.12 17.14
CA SER A 36 -12.28 10.00 17.67
C SER A 36 -12.21 8.78 16.75
N ILE A 37 -12.64 7.63 17.28
CA ILE A 37 -12.79 6.41 16.46
C ILE A 37 -13.87 6.57 15.39
N GLY A 38 -14.93 7.31 15.67
CA GLY A 38 -15.97 7.64 14.69
C GLY A 38 -15.44 8.48 13.54
N ASP A 39 -14.62 9.51 13.82
CA ASP A 39 -13.91 10.30 12.81
C ASP A 39 -12.98 9.41 11.96
N LEU A 40 -12.24 8.50 12.61
CA LEU A 40 -11.36 7.56 11.90
C LEU A 40 -12.14 6.64 10.95
N VAL A 41 -13.25 6.06 11.40
CA VAL A 41 -14.12 5.20 10.58
C VAL A 41 -14.66 5.96 9.38
N GLY A 42 -15.20 7.16 9.60
CA GLY A 42 -15.71 8.01 8.52
C GLY A 42 -14.62 8.36 7.48
N ARG A 43 -13.37 8.57 7.92
CA ARG A 43 -12.24 8.79 7.01
C ARG A 43 -11.85 7.54 6.23
N ILE A 44 -11.90 6.37 6.85
CA ILE A 44 -11.67 5.07 6.17
C ILE A 44 -12.71 4.89 5.07
N ASP A 45 -13.99 5.09 5.38
CA ASP A 45 -15.08 4.91 4.42
C ASP A 45 -14.93 5.88 3.22
N LYS A 46 -14.66 7.15 3.51
CA LYS A 46 -14.43 8.16 2.46
C LYS A 46 -13.23 7.80 1.58
N LEU A 47 -12.09 7.44 2.19
CA LEU A 47 -10.89 7.05 1.46
C LEU A 47 -11.10 5.77 0.65
N SER A 48 -11.91 4.83 1.14
CA SER A 48 -12.25 3.59 0.42
C SER A 48 -13.02 3.89 -0.86
N VAL A 49 -14.01 4.77 -0.80
CA VAL A 49 -14.77 5.21 -1.97
C VAL A 49 -13.86 5.94 -2.96
N GLU A 50 -13.04 6.88 -2.50
CA GLU A 50 -12.10 7.62 -3.34
C GLU A 50 -11.06 6.68 -4.00
N HIS A 51 -10.53 5.72 -3.25
CA HIS A 51 -9.57 4.74 -3.77
C HIS A 51 -10.19 3.86 -4.85
N LYS A 52 -11.43 3.39 -4.64
CA LYS A 52 -12.16 2.60 -5.65
C LYS A 52 -12.40 3.40 -6.92
N ALA A 53 -12.84 4.64 -6.82
CA ALA A 53 -13.05 5.52 -7.97
C ALA A 53 -11.76 5.75 -8.77
N LEU A 54 -10.62 5.96 -8.07
CA LEU A 54 -9.32 6.10 -8.74
C LEU A 54 -8.86 4.79 -9.42
N GLN A 55 -9.15 3.63 -8.83
CA GLN A 55 -8.86 2.33 -9.45
C GLN A 55 -9.67 2.10 -10.72
N GLU A 56 -10.94 2.48 -10.72
CA GLU A 56 -11.82 2.41 -11.92
C GLU A 56 -11.28 3.31 -13.03
N GLN A 57 -10.96 4.59 -12.72
CA GLN A 57 -10.35 5.52 -13.67
C GLN A 57 -9.01 5.00 -14.23
N LEU A 58 -8.16 4.41 -13.37
CA LEU A 58 -6.90 3.82 -13.78
C LEU A 58 -7.13 2.65 -14.75
N SER A 59 -8.09 1.79 -14.47
CA SER A 59 -8.43 0.63 -15.33
C SER A 59 -8.93 1.09 -16.71
N GLU A 60 -9.78 2.10 -16.77
CA GLU A 60 -10.27 2.68 -18.02
C GLU A 60 -9.12 3.28 -18.87
N LYS A 61 -8.22 4.03 -18.22
CA LYS A 61 -7.08 4.63 -18.90
C LYS A 61 -6.08 3.58 -19.40
N LEU A 62 -5.84 2.51 -18.63
CA LEU A 62 -5.00 1.38 -19.05
C LEU A 62 -5.59 0.68 -20.28
N LEU A 63 -6.88 0.41 -20.29
CA LEU A 63 -7.55 -0.18 -21.45
C LEU A 63 -7.47 0.73 -22.69
N LYS A 64 -7.65 2.04 -22.50
CA LYS A 64 -7.50 3.02 -23.58
C LYS A 64 -6.07 3.03 -24.12
N GLN A 65 -5.08 2.99 -23.24
CA GLN A 65 -3.66 2.97 -23.63
C GLN A 65 -3.30 1.71 -24.40
N GLU A 66 -3.81 0.55 -24.00
CA GLU A 66 -3.60 -0.71 -24.71
C GLU A 66 -4.17 -0.67 -26.12
N LYS A 67 -5.41 -0.18 -26.30
CA LYS A 67 -6.04 0.00 -27.62
C LYS A 67 -5.24 0.97 -28.48
N MET A 68 -4.80 2.09 -27.93
CA MET A 68 -4.01 3.09 -28.65
C MET A 68 -2.65 2.53 -29.08
N ARG A 69 -1.97 1.78 -28.23
CA ARG A 69 -0.71 1.12 -28.53
C ARG A 69 -0.88 0.08 -29.65
N ALA A 70 -1.94 -0.73 -29.59
CA ALA A 70 -2.25 -1.70 -30.63
C ALA A 70 -2.50 -1.02 -31.98
N LEU A 71 -3.24 0.10 -32.00
CA LEU A 71 -3.52 0.89 -33.21
C LEU A 71 -2.24 1.47 -33.80
N ILE A 72 -1.37 2.08 -33.01
CA ILE A 72 -0.08 2.60 -33.45
C ILE A 72 0.74 1.48 -34.12
N HIS A 73 0.88 0.34 -33.42
CA HIS A 73 1.64 -0.79 -33.93
C HIS A 73 1.07 -1.36 -35.25
N GLN A 74 -0.27 -1.45 -35.35
CA GLN A 74 -0.93 -1.89 -36.60
C GLN A 74 -0.67 -0.90 -37.73
N SER A 75 -0.72 0.39 -37.47
CA SER A 75 -0.47 1.44 -38.45
C SER A 75 0.99 1.46 -38.93
N GLU A 76 1.93 1.30 -38.00
CA GLU A 76 3.36 1.17 -38.32
C GLU A 76 3.63 -0.06 -39.20
N TYR A 77 3.02 -1.20 -38.85
CA TYR A 77 3.13 -2.42 -39.66
C TYR A 77 2.58 -2.23 -41.05
N TYR A 78 1.43 -1.56 -41.21
CA TYR A 78 0.83 -1.29 -42.49
C TYR A 78 1.75 -0.44 -43.38
N PHE A 79 2.19 0.73 -42.91
CA PHE A 79 3.04 1.62 -43.69
C PHE A 79 4.42 1.03 -44.01
N ALA A 80 4.93 0.14 -43.19
CA ALA A 80 6.20 -0.56 -43.43
C ALA A 80 6.09 -1.65 -44.48
N ASN A 81 4.90 -2.16 -44.83
CA ASN A 81 4.74 -3.34 -45.67
C ASN A 81 3.78 -3.13 -46.87
N VAL A 82 3.04 -2.03 -46.95
CA VAL A 82 2.01 -1.81 -47.96
C VAL A 82 2.55 -1.85 -49.39
N ASP A 83 3.81 -1.43 -49.60
CA ASP A 83 4.46 -1.38 -50.94
C ASP A 83 5.24 -2.66 -51.29
N ARG A 84 5.24 -3.67 -50.41
CA ARG A 84 5.93 -4.94 -50.61
C ARG A 84 5.10 -5.87 -51.52
N ASN A 85 5.75 -6.44 -52.53
CA ASN A 85 5.15 -7.37 -53.48
C ASN A 85 5.41 -8.84 -53.20
N ASP A 86 6.22 -9.12 -52.16
CA ASP A 86 6.72 -10.46 -51.80
C ASP A 86 6.02 -11.03 -50.57
N LEU A 87 4.85 -10.48 -50.20
CA LEU A 87 4.11 -10.88 -49.00
C LEU A 87 3.38 -12.22 -49.20
N SER A 88 3.41 -13.06 -48.17
CA SER A 88 2.58 -14.27 -48.12
C SER A 88 1.09 -13.94 -48.01
N ALA A 89 0.24 -14.93 -48.27
CA ALA A 89 -1.21 -14.76 -48.14
C ALA A 89 -1.63 -14.34 -46.70
N GLU A 90 -0.92 -14.83 -45.71
CA GLU A 90 -1.17 -14.50 -44.30
C GLU A 90 -0.79 -13.04 -43.98
N GLU A 91 0.37 -12.58 -44.49
CA GLU A 91 0.83 -11.20 -44.32
C GLU A 91 -0.11 -10.22 -45.06
N ASN A 92 -0.58 -10.56 -46.27
CA ASN A 92 -1.58 -9.78 -46.99
C ASN A 92 -2.90 -9.65 -46.20
N ASN A 93 -3.40 -10.73 -45.65
CA ASN A 93 -4.59 -10.69 -44.79
C ASN A 93 -4.39 -9.81 -43.54
N ARG A 94 -3.21 -9.89 -42.92
CA ARG A 94 -2.84 -9.00 -41.81
C ARG A 94 -2.81 -7.52 -42.27
N LEU A 95 -2.30 -7.19 -43.44
CA LEU A 95 -2.32 -5.82 -43.99
C LEU A 95 -3.74 -5.31 -44.13
N GLU A 96 -4.66 -6.10 -44.68
CA GLU A 96 -6.06 -5.69 -44.81
C GLU A 96 -6.70 -5.42 -43.45
N ILE A 97 -6.45 -6.24 -42.41
CA ILE A 97 -6.92 -6.00 -41.03
C ILE A 97 -6.36 -4.66 -40.53
N CYS A 98 -5.06 -4.39 -40.72
CA CYS A 98 -4.44 -3.15 -40.30
C CYS A 98 -5.08 -1.94 -41.05
N LYS A 99 -5.31 -2.05 -42.33
CA LYS A 99 -5.96 -1.04 -43.16
C LYS A 99 -7.36 -0.69 -42.62
N PHE A 100 -8.20 -1.68 -42.33
CA PHE A 100 -9.51 -1.46 -41.74
C PHE A 100 -9.42 -0.75 -40.38
N SER A 101 -8.47 -1.15 -39.54
CA SER A 101 -8.23 -0.53 -38.23
C SER A 101 -7.85 0.95 -38.38
N MET A 102 -6.96 1.27 -39.33
CA MET A 102 -6.53 2.62 -39.62
C MET A 102 -7.67 3.50 -40.15
N GLN A 103 -8.45 2.98 -41.12
CA GLN A 103 -9.60 3.69 -41.68
C GLN A 103 -10.64 4.02 -40.61
N ALA A 104 -10.95 3.06 -39.72
CA ALA A 104 -11.88 3.25 -38.61
C ALA A 104 -11.43 4.34 -37.63
N ASN A 105 -10.13 4.67 -37.59
CA ASN A 105 -9.52 5.66 -36.70
C ASN A 105 -8.98 6.90 -37.43
N ASN A 106 -9.31 7.05 -38.73
CA ASN A 106 -8.89 8.15 -39.59
C ASN A 106 -7.36 8.35 -39.67
N ILE A 107 -6.59 7.25 -39.66
CA ILE A 107 -5.14 7.29 -39.87
C ILE A 107 -4.84 7.09 -41.32
N ASN A 108 -4.31 8.14 -41.98
CA ASN A 108 -4.05 8.16 -43.41
C ASN A 108 -2.58 8.39 -43.77
N SER A 109 -1.77 8.78 -42.76
CA SER A 109 -0.38 9.19 -42.95
C SER A 109 0.50 8.81 -41.75
N LEU A 110 1.82 8.87 -41.91
CA LEU A 110 2.79 8.75 -40.81
C LEU A 110 2.68 9.91 -39.83
N ASP A 111 2.21 11.08 -40.26
CA ASP A 111 1.99 12.22 -39.37
C ASP A 111 0.85 11.94 -38.40
N ASP A 112 -0.20 11.25 -38.85
CA ASP A 112 -1.29 10.82 -37.98
C ASP A 112 -0.79 9.84 -36.89
N ILE A 113 0.13 8.93 -37.25
CA ILE A 113 0.76 8.03 -36.25
C ILE A 113 1.54 8.84 -35.21
N THR A 114 2.26 9.88 -35.67
CA THR A 114 3.00 10.76 -34.77
C THR A 114 2.05 11.47 -33.80
N PHE A 115 0.90 11.92 -34.26
CA PHE A 115 -0.16 12.48 -33.42
C PHE A 115 -0.62 11.45 -32.34
N TRP A 116 -0.91 10.21 -32.77
CA TRP A 116 -1.35 9.15 -31.87
C TRP A 116 -0.27 8.74 -30.84
N ARG A 117 1.01 8.73 -31.23
CA ARG A 117 2.14 8.54 -30.31
C ARG A 117 2.17 9.62 -29.24
N ASN A 118 2.06 10.88 -29.62
CA ASN A 118 2.02 12.00 -28.68
C ASN A 118 0.84 11.93 -27.73
N GLN A 119 -0.34 11.47 -28.19
CA GLN A 119 -1.49 11.24 -27.34
C GLN A 119 -1.27 10.06 -26.37
N ASN A 120 -0.61 8.99 -26.83
CA ASN A 120 -0.25 7.86 -25.97
C ASN A 120 0.73 8.28 -24.87
N ASP A 121 1.71 9.12 -25.18
CA ASP A 121 2.69 9.61 -24.19
C ASP A 121 2.03 10.50 -23.11
N LYS A 122 1.09 11.35 -23.50
CA LYS A 122 0.26 12.11 -22.55
C LYS A 122 -0.55 11.17 -21.64
N LEU A 123 -1.17 10.16 -22.24
CA LEU A 123 -1.96 9.18 -21.50
C LEU A 123 -1.09 8.37 -20.52
N LEU A 124 0.15 8.03 -20.91
CA LEU A 124 1.12 7.38 -20.01
C LEU A 124 1.49 8.25 -18.80
N SER A 125 1.67 9.56 -18.99
CA SER A 125 1.87 10.50 -17.87
C SER A 125 0.68 10.52 -16.92
N GLU A 126 -0.54 10.62 -17.45
CA GLU A 126 -1.76 10.58 -16.65
C GLU A 126 -1.94 9.27 -15.87
N ILE A 127 -1.59 8.14 -16.51
CA ILE A 127 -1.58 6.82 -15.85
C ILE A 127 -0.57 6.77 -14.71
N ALA A 128 0.61 7.36 -14.89
CA ALA A 128 1.64 7.40 -13.85
C ALA A 128 1.17 8.21 -12.63
N GLU A 129 0.55 9.37 -12.85
CA GLU A 129 -0.03 10.20 -11.78
C GLU A 129 -1.16 9.48 -11.04
N LEU A 130 -2.05 8.80 -11.79
CA LEU A 130 -3.13 8.01 -11.18
C LEU A 130 -2.60 6.83 -10.37
N LYS A 131 -1.57 6.11 -10.85
CA LYS A 131 -0.93 5.03 -10.09
C LYS A 131 -0.37 5.53 -8.76
N ASN A 132 0.29 6.68 -8.75
CA ASN A 132 0.80 7.30 -7.54
C ASN A 132 -0.35 7.66 -6.58
N SER A 133 -1.42 8.26 -7.10
CA SER A 133 -2.60 8.62 -6.30
C SER A 133 -3.29 7.40 -5.68
N VAL A 134 -3.45 6.31 -6.45
CA VAL A 134 -3.99 5.03 -5.96
C VAL A 134 -3.10 4.46 -4.86
N TYR A 135 -1.78 4.47 -5.05
CA TYR A 135 -0.81 3.97 -4.09
C TYR A 135 -0.85 4.76 -2.77
N GLU A 136 -0.87 6.09 -2.84
CA GLU A 136 -0.96 6.95 -1.65
C GLU A 136 -2.24 6.71 -0.85
N LYS A 137 -3.39 6.65 -1.55
CA LYS A 137 -4.68 6.38 -0.92
C LYS A 137 -4.71 4.99 -0.26
N LYS A 138 -4.17 3.96 -0.94
CA LYS A 138 -4.04 2.61 -0.40
C LYS A 138 -3.20 2.60 0.88
N ASN A 139 -2.03 3.24 0.86
CA ASN A 139 -1.16 3.30 2.04
C ASN A 139 -1.83 4.02 3.22
N ARG A 140 -2.60 5.06 2.94
CA ARG A 140 -3.34 5.77 3.97
C ARG A 140 -4.47 4.92 4.55
N LEU A 141 -5.17 4.16 3.71
CA LEU A 141 -6.20 3.20 4.15
C LEU A 141 -5.62 2.12 5.06
N VAL A 142 -4.49 1.53 4.70
CA VAL A 142 -3.79 0.53 5.52
C VAL A 142 -3.47 1.11 6.89
N ARG A 143 -2.84 2.28 6.95
CA ARG A 143 -2.49 2.94 8.22
C ARG A 143 -3.70 3.23 9.10
N TYR A 144 -4.80 3.71 8.52
CA TYR A 144 -6.02 3.99 9.28
C TYR A 144 -6.70 2.71 9.76
N SER A 145 -6.67 1.65 8.97
CA SER A 145 -7.16 0.34 9.39
C SER A 145 -6.34 -0.22 10.56
N ASP A 146 -5.01 -0.11 10.51
CA ASP A 146 -4.13 -0.53 11.61
C ASP A 146 -4.44 0.22 12.92
N ILE A 147 -4.71 1.54 12.84
CA ILE A 147 -5.11 2.35 14.01
C ILE A 147 -6.44 1.84 14.57
N ARG A 148 -7.44 1.63 13.71
CA ARG A 148 -8.76 1.14 14.09
C ARG A 148 -8.67 -0.23 14.77
N ASP A 149 -7.89 -1.12 14.21
CA ASP A 149 -7.79 -2.49 14.71
C ASP A 149 -6.99 -2.55 16.01
N THR A 150 -5.92 -1.76 16.15
CA THR A 150 -5.20 -1.58 17.43
C THR A 150 -6.12 -0.99 18.51
N TYR A 151 -6.94 0.02 18.16
CA TYR A 151 -7.92 0.58 19.11
C TYR A 151 -8.92 -0.48 19.59
N LYS A 152 -9.41 -1.34 18.68
CA LYS A 152 -10.31 -2.44 19.04
C LYS A 152 -9.66 -3.45 19.97
N GLU A 153 -8.39 -3.78 19.76
CA GLU A 153 -7.62 -4.66 20.64
C GLU A 153 -7.50 -4.07 22.05
N ILE A 154 -7.13 -2.79 22.16
CA ILE A 154 -7.04 -2.07 23.43
C ILE A 154 -8.40 -1.97 24.14
N SER A 155 -9.47 -1.66 23.40
CA SER A 155 -10.82 -1.45 23.93
C SER A 155 -11.49 -2.73 24.43
N LYS A 156 -11.06 -3.92 23.98
CA LYS A 156 -11.57 -5.19 24.49
C LYS A 156 -11.14 -5.51 25.93
N GLY A 157 -10.38 -4.64 26.57
CA GLY A 157 -9.98 -4.77 27.97
C GLY A 157 -8.89 -5.82 28.23
N ASP A 158 -8.64 -6.73 27.30
CA ASP A 158 -7.67 -7.82 27.50
C ASP A 158 -6.23 -7.33 27.56
N TYR A 159 -5.90 -6.24 26.90
CA TYR A 159 -4.53 -5.72 26.91
C TYR A 159 -4.23 -4.94 28.19
N ILE A 160 -5.16 -4.06 28.60
CA ILE A 160 -4.98 -3.26 29.83
C ILE A 160 -5.05 -4.14 31.06
N SER A 161 -5.96 -5.13 31.12
CA SER A 161 -6.02 -6.07 32.24
C SER A 161 -4.76 -6.92 32.31
N LYS A 162 -4.22 -7.43 31.23
CA LYS A 162 -2.94 -8.15 31.21
C LYS A 162 -1.77 -7.29 31.71
N LEU A 163 -1.65 -6.04 31.26
CA LEU A 163 -0.61 -5.13 31.76
C LEU A 163 -0.74 -4.84 33.25
N VAL A 164 -1.96 -4.65 33.75
CA VAL A 164 -2.22 -4.42 35.18
C VAL A 164 -1.90 -5.67 35.99
N ASP A 165 -2.22 -6.85 35.51
CA ASP A 165 -1.95 -8.10 36.20
C ASP A 165 -0.46 -8.46 36.18
N GLU A 166 0.26 -8.21 35.10
CA GLU A 166 1.72 -8.34 35.01
C GLU A 166 2.43 -7.38 35.96
N GLU A 167 1.98 -6.13 36.06
CA GLU A 167 2.55 -5.15 36.99
C GLU A 167 2.27 -5.51 38.46
N LYS A 168 1.08 -6.02 38.77
CA LYS A 168 0.77 -6.55 40.15
C LYS A 168 1.68 -7.71 40.49
N LEU A 169 1.86 -8.67 39.58
CA LEU A 169 2.71 -9.83 39.74
C LEU A 169 4.19 -9.43 39.96
N ARG A 170 4.64 -8.39 39.24
CA ARG A 170 5.98 -7.82 39.41
C ARG A 170 6.18 -7.23 40.80
N ARG A 171 5.23 -6.41 41.24
CA ARG A 171 5.27 -5.79 42.61
C ARG A 171 5.22 -6.82 43.72
N GLU A 172 4.48 -7.90 43.58
CA GLU A 172 4.46 -8.99 44.55
C GLU A 172 5.80 -9.74 44.61
N LYS A 173 6.42 -10.01 43.44
CA LYS A 173 7.75 -10.62 43.38
C LYS A 173 8.84 -9.73 44.00
N GLU A 174 8.76 -8.42 43.83
CA GLU A 174 9.69 -7.46 44.45
C GLU A 174 9.51 -7.43 45.97
N LYS A 175 8.28 -7.40 46.51
CA LYS A 175 8.01 -7.46 47.93
C LYS A 175 8.52 -8.75 48.55
N ASN A 176 8.35 -9.89 47.92
CA ASN A 176 8.83 -11.18 48.39
C ASN A 176 10.36 -11.30 48.38
N LYS A 177 11.06 -10.64 47.46
CA LYS A 177 12.54 -10.56 47.46
C LYS A 177 13.09 -9.74 48.64
N ASP A 178 12.39 -8.68 49.03
CA ASP A 178 12.83 -7.87 50.19
C ASP A 178 12.59 -8.54 51.53
N ILE A 179 11.60 -9.42 51.65
CA ILE A 179 11.34 -10.22 52.85
C ILE A 179 12.39 -11.32 53.01
N GLN A 180 13.01 -11.82 51.96
CA GLN A 180 14.00 -12.91 52.02
C GLN A 180 15.45 -12.44 52.24
N LYS A 181 15.72 -11.14 52.36
CA LYS A 181 17.07 -10.67 52.70
C LYS A 181 17.36 -11.02 54.17
N PRO A 182 18.39 -11.87 54.50
CA PRO A 182 18.70 -12.25 55.83
C PRO A 182 19.13 -11.02 56.63
N LYS A 183 18.45 -10.79 57.80
CA LYS A 183 18.86 -9.77 58.75
C LYS A 183 20.29 -10.06 59.17
N LYS A 184 21.25 -9.24 58.76
CA LYS A 184 22.61 -9.28 59.26
C LYS A 184 22.58 -9.17 60.81
N LYS A 185 22.92 -10.26 61.50
CA LYS A 185 23.14 -10.23 62.93
C LYS A 185 24.23 -9.20 63.23
N LYS A 186 23.86 -8.11 63.89
CA LYS A 186 24.85 -7.23 64.55
C LYS A 186 25.53 -8.03 65.60
N GLY A 187 26.79 -8.39 65.38
CA GLY A 187 27.65 -8.97 66.41
C GLY A 187 27.87 -7.95 67.53
N SER A 188 27.49 -8.30 68.70
CA SER A 188 27.90 -7.58 69.93
C SER A 188 29.38 -7.84 70.23
N ARG A 189 30.05 -6.79 70.49
CA ARG A 189 31.30 -6.76 71.25
C ARG A 189 31.03 -5.95 72.49
#